data_fd55ae421f301054ce0a0d85e4a135d6
#
_entry.id   fd55ae421f301054ce0a0d85e4a135d6
#
_cell.length_a   1.000
_cell.length_b   1.000
_cell.length_c   1.000
_cell.angle_alpha   90.00
_cell.angle_beta   90.00
_cell.angle_gamma   90.00
#
_symmetry.space_group_name_H-M   'P 1'
#
loop_
_entity.id
_entity.type
_entity.pdbx_description
1 polymer ?
#
loop_
_entity_poly.entity_id
_entity_poly.type
_entity_poly.pdbx_seq_one_letter_code
_entity_poly.pdbx_strand_id
1 'polypeptide(L)'
;MRLFVADAPSGDWSELTDGAQRTVRVAAPDLQQARRARARIRARGEDVAVILDVTVAVAGDYRSARRVLGPTDHTVHYAGTVDGLAGLISDIARAEVADGVTLVPASPRQDLRELGRDVLHRLASRDHSRAS
;
A
#
# COMPACT_ATOMS: atom_id res chain seq x y z
N MET A 1 5.11 -8.35 -5.10
CA MET A 1 4.22 -7.29 -4.59
C MET A 1 4.11 -6.16 -5.62
N ARG A 2 2.91 -5.79 -5.97
CA ARG A 2 2.69 -4.69 -6.91
C ARG A 2 2.47 -3.39 -6.14
N LEU A 3 2.99 -2.28 -6.66
CA LEU A 3 2.90 -0.98 -6.01
C LEU A 3 2.39 0.07 -6.98
N PHE A 4 1.37 0.78 -6.57
CA PHE A 4 0.73 1.85 -7.32
C PHE A 4 0.75 3.14 -6.52
N VAL A 5 0.59 4.26 -7.20
CA VAL A 5 0.39 5.57 -6.57
C VAL A 5 -0.83 6.24 -7.18
N ALA A 6 -1.57 7.00 -6.37
CA ALA A 6 -2.73 7.76 -6.79
C ALA A 6 -2.75 9.11 -6.07
N ASP A 7 -3.21 10.17 -6.74
CA ASP A 7 -3.23 11.51 -6.15
C ASP A 7 -4.34 11.68 -5.12
N ALA A 8 -5.38 10.85 -5.18
CA ALA A 8 -6.53 10.91 -4.29
C ALA A 8 -7.23 9.55 -4.25
N PRO A 9 -8.06 9.29 -3.22
CA PRO A 9 -8.91 8.10 -3.21
C PRO A 9 -9.78 8.06 -4.48
N SER A 10 -9.86 6.91 -5.12
CA SER A 10 -10.61 6.72 -6.37
C SER A 10 -10.13 7.56 -7.55
N GLY A 11 -9.00 8.26 -7.41
CA GLY A 11 -8.39 9.00 -8.51
C GLY A 11 -7.60 8.10 -9.45
N ASP A 12 -7.12 8.67 -10.54
CA ASP A 12 -6.26 7.97 -11.48
C ASP A 12 -5.02 7.45 -10.75
N TRP A 13 -4.62 6.22 -11.09
CA TRP A 13 -3.48 5.59 -10.47
C TRP A 13 -2.45 5.14 -11.50
N SER A 14 -1.21 5.05 -11.08
CA SER A 14 -0.10 4.60 -11.92
C SER A 14 0.66 3.49 -11.20
N GLU A 15 1.01 2.46 -11.93
CA GLU A 15 1.83 1.39 -11.37
C GLU A 15 3.32 1.76 -11.44
N LEU A 16 4.03 1.56 -10.33
CA LEU A 16 5.49 1.73 -10.26
C LEU A 16 6.23 0.41 -10.51
N THR A 17 5.56 -0.71 -10.29
CA THR A 17 6.09 -2.05 -10.59
C THR A 17 5.70 -2.45 -12.01
N ASP A 18 6.12 -3.62 -12.46
CA ASP A 18 5.89 -4.10 -13.82
C ASP A 18 5.15 -5.44 -13.77
N GLY A 19 3.85 -5.37 -13.51
CA GLY A 19 2.99 -6.55 -13.43
C GLY A 19 2.05 -6.65 -14.62
N ALA A 20 1.79 -7.88 -15.08
CA ALA A 20 0.94 -8.13 -16.24
C ALA A 20 -0.46 -8.61 -15.87
N GLN A 21 -0.66 -9.12 -14.66
CA GLN A 21 -1.94 -9.63 -14.22
C GLN A 21 -2.96 -8.50 -14.10
N ARG A 22 -4.21 -8.77 -14.50
CA ARG A 22 -5.31 -7.82 -14.33
C ARG A 22 -5.49 -7.48 -12.85
N THR A 23 -5.84 -6.23 -12.56
CA THR A 23 -5.96 -5.74 -11.18
C THR A 23 -7.38 -5.35 -10.82
N VAL A 24 -7.71 -5.50 -9.54
CA VAL A 24 -8.91 -4.94 -8.92
C VAL A 24 -8.46 -4.06 -7.77
N ARG A 25 -8.84 -2.78 -7.80
CA ARG A 25 -8.53 -1.83 -6.74
C ARG A 25 -9.61 -1.89 -5.68
N VAL A 26 -9.23 -2.02 -4.40
CA VAL A 26 -10.16 -2.07 -3.28
C VAL A 26 -9.78 -1.05 -2.21
N ALA A 27 -10.78 -0.55 -1.50
CA ALA A 27 -10.59 0.26 -0.31
C ALA A 27 -11.34 -0.41 0.84
N ALA A 28 -10.76 -0.41 2.03
CA ALA A 28 -11.36 -1.02 3.21
C ALA A 28 -11.00 -0.21 4.45
N PRO A 29 -11.85 -0.22 5.49
CA PRO A 29 -11.55 0.54 6.71
C PRO A 29 -10.40 -0.05 7.53
N ASP A 30 -10.12 -1.35 7.39
CA ASP A 30 -9.05 -2.01 8.12
C ASP A 30 -8.52 -3.22 7.35
N LEU A 31 -7.41 -3.79 7.83
CA LEU A 31 -6.75 -4.91 7.17
C LEU A 31 -7.59 -6.19 7.18
N GLN A 32 -8.40 -6.40 8.23
CA GLN A 32 -9.24 -7.58 8.32
C GLN A 32 -10.34 -7.56 7.26
N GLN A 33 -10.99 -6.43 7.05
CA GLN A 33 -12.00 -6.27 6.00
C GLN A 33 -11.38 -6.35 4.61
N ALA A 34 -10.17 -5.82 4.44
CA ALA A 34 -9.43 -5.94 3.19
C ALA A 34 -9.15 -7.42 2.86
N ARG A 35 -8.72 -8.19 3.84
CA ARG A 35 -8.46 -9.62 3.67
C ARG A 35 -9.72 -10.37 3.28
N ARG A 36 -10.85 -10.05 3.90
CA ARG A 36 -12.15 -10.64 3.56
C ARG A 36 -12.57 -10.30 2.13
N ALA A 37 -12.34 -9.07 1.71
CA ALA A 37 -12.65 -8.62 0.34
C ALA A 37 -11.84 -9.43 -0.68
N ARG A 38 -10.55 -9.61 -0.44
CA ARG A 38 -9.70 -10.43 -1.29
C ARG A 38 -10.18 -11.88 -1.36
N ALA A 39 -10.54 -12.45 -0.22
CA ALA A 39 -11.04 -13.83 -0.16
C ALA A 39 -12.32 -13.99 -1.00
N ARG A 40 -13.24 -13.02 -0.95
CA ARG A 40 -14.46 -13.04 -1.76
C ARG A 40 -14.15 -12.97 -3.26
N ILE A 41 -13.21 -12.12 -3.65
CA ILE A 41 -12.81 -11.99 -5.06
C ILE A 41 -12.17 -13.30 -5.55
N ARG A 42 -11.30 -13.90 -4.76
CA ARG A 42 -10.66 -15.18 -5.09
C ARG A 42 -11.66 -16.32 -5.17
N ALA A 43 -12.68 -16.33 -4.31
CA ALA A 43 -13.72 -17.36 -4.31
C ALA A 43 -14.54 -17.38 -5.60
N ARG A 44 -14.57 -16.26 -6.35
CA ARG A 44 -15.24 -16.19 -7.66
C ARG A 44 -14.44 -16.86 -8.77
N GLY A 45 -13.24 -17.33 -8.49
CA GLY A 45 -12.37 -17.95 -9.48
C GLY A 45 -11.67 -16.97 -10.41
N GLU A 46 -11.73 -15.68 -10.13
CA GLU A 46 -11.07 -14.66 -10.95
C GLU A 46 -9.56 -14.65 -10.70
N ASP A 47 -8.79 -14.64 -11.78
CA ASP A 47 -7.33 -14.55 -11.72
C ASP A 47 -6.93 -13.08 -11.81
N VAL A 48 -7.06 -12.37 -10.68
CA VAL A 48 -6.77 -10.93 -10.59
C VAL A 48 -5.87 -10.66 -9.39
N ALA A 49 -5.06 -9.60 -9.50
CA ALA A 49 -4.32 -9.07 -8.36
C ALA A 49 -5.19 -8.05 -7.63
N VAL A 50 -5.40 -8.26 -6.34
CA VAL A 50 -6.20 -7.35 -5.50
C VAL A 50 -5.25 -6.29 -4.93
N ILE A 51 -5.55 -5.02 -5.20
CA ILE A 51 -4.70 -3.88 -4.84
C ILE A 51 -5.44 -3.03 -3.82
N LEU A 52 -4.87 -2.91 -2.61
CA LEU A 52 -5.48 -2.21 -1.50
C LEU A 52 -5.01 -0.76 -1.42
N ASP A 53 -5.96 0.18 -1.29
CA ASP A 53 -5.62 1.58 -1.02
C ASP A 53 -5.11 1.73 0.42
N VAL A 54 -3.95 2.38 0.57
CA VAL A 54 -3.38 2.74 1.87
C VAL A 54 -3.08 4.23 1.87
N THR A 55 -3.75 4.98 2.74
CA THR A 55 -3.48 6.41 2.92
C THR A 55 -2.22 6.57 3.77
N VAL A 56 -1.24 7.32 3.27
CA VAL A 56 0.07 7.38 3.90
C VAL A 56 0.45 8.80 4.29
N ALA A 57 1.03 8.93 5.48
CA ALA A 57 1.72 10.11 5.95
C ALA A 57 3.12 9.67 6.38
N VAL A 58 4.12 9.99 5.59
CA VAL A 58 5.51 9.57 5.84
C VAL A 58 6.36 10.79 6.16
N ALA A 59 7.14 10.68 7.22
CA ALA A 59 8.07 11.72 7.66
C ALA A 59 9.29 11.05 8.30
N GLY A 60 10.28 11.86 8.70
CA GLY A 60 11.47 11.34 9.37
C GLY A 60 11.20 10.70 10.72
N ASP A 61 10.08 11.05 11.36
CA ASP A 61 9.67 10.47 12.63
C ASP A 61 8.14 10.30 12.70
N TYR A 62 7.70 9.46 13.62
CA TYR A 62 6.29 9.12 13.79
C TYR A 62 5.41 10.33 14.16
N ARG A 63 5.90 11.21 15.02
CA ARG A 63 5.11 12.37 15.47
C ARG A 63 4.79 13.32 14.33
N SER A 64 5.77 13.63 13.50
CA SER A 64 5.58 14.49 12.34
C SER A 64 4.61 13.87 11.35
N ALA A 65 4.74 12.57 11.09
CA ALA A 65 3.84 11.84 10.20
C ALA A 65 2.41 11.85 10.74
N ARG A 66 2.23 11.60 12.02
CA ARG A 66 0.93 11.54 12.66
C ARG A 66 0.16 12.85 12.57
N ARG A 67 0.85 13.99 12.64
CA ARG A 67 0.22 15.31 12.50
C ARG A 67 -0.40 15.52 11.12
N VAL A 68 0.23 14.96 10.09
CA VAL A 68 -0.22 15.11 8.70
C VAL A 68 -1.42 14.23 8.41
N LEU A 69 -1.51 13.05 9.05
CA LEU A 69 -2.49 12.04 8.71
C LEU A 69 -3.95 12.48 8.89
N GLY A 70 -4.26 13.16 10.00
CA GLY A 70 -5.64 13.56 10.28
C GLY A 70 -6.59 12.37 10.50
N PRO A 71 -7.91 12.60 10.50
CA PRO A 71 -8.91 11.53 10.66
C PRO A 71 -8.96 10.61 9.44
N THR A 72 -9.00 9.28 9.67
CA THR A 72 -8.95 8.28 8.59
C THR A 72 -9.84 7.07 8.90
N ASP A 73 -11.12 7.31 9.15
CA ASP A 73 -12.04 6.28 9.62
C ASP A 73 -12.45 5.26 8.54
N HIS A 74 -12.21 5.56 7.26
CA HIS A 74 -12.77 4.79 6.14
C HIS A 74 -11.74 4.02 5.31
N THR A 75 -10.46 4.19 5.57
CA THR A 75 -9.41 3.52 4.80
C THR A 75 -8.31 3.01 5.71
N VAL A 76 -7.62 1.97 5.24
CA VAL A 76 -6.36 1.57 5.85
C VAL A 76 -5.38 2.75 5.71
N HIS A 77 -4.71 3.08 6.78
CA HIS A 77 -3.79 4.22 6.80
C HIS A 77 -2.49 3.86 7.52
N TYR A 78 -1.46 4.64 7.21
CA TYR A 78 -0.15 4.50 7.84
C TYR A 78 0.43 5.88 8.12
N ALA A 79 0.98 6.05 9.32
CA ALA A 79 1.76 7.23 9.68
C ALA A 79 3.08 6.77 10.30
N GLY A 80 4.20 7.22 9.75
CA GLY A 80 5.51 6.84 10.27
C GLY A 80 6.62 7.05 9.26
N THR A 81 7.67 6.26 9.35
CA THR A 81 8.83 6.33 8.46
C THR A 81 8.62 5.48 7.22
N VAL A 82 9.44 5.73 6.20
CA VAL A 82 9.40 4.93 4.96
C VAL A 82 9.76 3.46 5.23
N ASP A 83 10.68 3.21 6.15
CA ASP A 83 11.06 1.84 6.48
C ASP A 83 9.90 1.07 7.15
N GLY A 84 9.17 1.73 8.04
CA GLY A 84 7.97 1.16 8.65
C GLY A 84 6.88 0.89 7.61
N LEU A 85 6.73 1.77 6.62
CA LEU A 85 5.78 1.56 5.52
C LEU A 85 6.16 0.33 4.70
N ALA A 86 7.43 0.17 4.36
CA ALA A 86 7.89 -1.02 3.66
C ALA A 86 7.61 -2.29 4.46
N GLY A 87 7.79 -2.25 5.79
CA GLY A 87 7.43 -3.36 6.67
C GLY A 87 5.96 -3.71 6.62
N LEU A 88 5.09 -2.70 6.69
CA LEU A 88 3.65 -2.90 6.59
C LEU A 88 3.27 -3.56 5.25
N ILE A 89 3.82 -3.07 4.15
CA ILE A 89 3.53 -3.62 2.82
C ILE A 89 3.97 -5.09 2.74
N SER A 90 5.14 -5.40 3.28
CA SER A 90 5.62 -6.78 3.35
C SER A 90 4.66 -7.67 4.15
N ASP A 91 4.17 -7.19 5.27
CA ASP A 91 3.22 -7.93 6.11
C ASP A 91 1.87 -8.12 5.41
N ILE A 92 1.40 -7.12 4.68
CA ILE A 92 0.16 -7.21 3.88
C ILE A 92 0.26 -8.36 2.87
N ALA A 93 1.40 -8.47 2.19
CA ALA A 93 1.62 -9.54 1.23
C ALA A 93 1.67 -10.91 1.90
N ARG A 94 2.40 -11.03 2.99
CA ARG A 94 2.56 -12.31 3.70
C ARG A 94 1.28 -12.82 4.32
N ALA A 95 0.46 -11.92 4.86
CA ALA A 95 -0.81 -12.27 5.49
C ALA A 95 -1.92 -12.47 4.47
N GLU A 96 -1.63 -12.36 3.17
CA GLU A 96 -2.60 -12.50 2.08
C GLU A 96 -3.76 -11.51 2.20
N VAL A 97 -3.47 -10.31 2.71
CA VAL A 97 -4.45 -9.22 2.80
C VAL A 97 -4.71 -8.63 1.43
N ALA A 98 -3.64 -8.47 0.64
CA ALA A 98 -3.71 -7.95 -0.71
C ALA A 98 -2.49 -8.40 -1.52
N ASP A 99 -2.60 -8.34 -2.83
CA ASP A 99 -1.51 -8.69 -3.75
C ASP A 99 -0.63 -7.49 -4.07
N GLY A 100 -1.10 -6.29 -3.75
CA GLY A 100 -0.38 -5.04 -3.90
C GLY A 100 -1.09 -3.93 -3.15
N VAL A 101 -0.48 -2.75 -3.16
CA VAL A 101 -1.04 -1.57 -2.51
C VAL A 101 -1.01 -0.36 -3.43
N THR A 102 -1.97 0.56 -3.25
CA THR A 102 -1.94 1.89 -3.83
C THR A 102 -1.64 2.87 -2.71
N LEU A 103 -0.57 3.64 -2.86
CA LEU A 103 -0.25 4.70 -1.92
C LEU A 103 -1.08 5.93 -2.27
N VAL A 104 -1.89 6.38 -1.31
CA VAL A 104 -2.73 7.58 -1.44
C VAL A 104 -2.19 8.62 -0.45
N PRO A 105 -1.95 9.88 -0.87
CA PRO A 105 -1.32 10.84 0.03
C PRO A 105 -2.31 11.34 1.07
N ALA A 106 -1.85 11.43 2.32
CA ALA A 106 -2.61 12.11 3.38
C ALA A 106 -2.50 13.64 3.24
N SER A 107 -1.51 14.12 2.49
CA SER A 107 -1.24 15.53 2.28
C SER A 107 -0.81 15.77 0.82
N PRO A 108 -1.23 16.87 0.17
CA PRO A 108 -0.79 17.18 -1.19
C PRO A 108 0.70 17.46 -1.31
N ARG A 109 1.42 17.67 -0.20
CA ARG A 109 2.86 17.89 -0.18
C ARG A 109 3.67 16.62 -0.29
N GLN A 110 3.04 15.44 -0.17
CA GLN A 110 3.74 14.18 -0.23
C GLN A 110 4.12 13.86 -1.67
N ASP A 111 5.40 13.65 -1.95
CA ASP A 111 5.86 13.16 -3.25
C ASP A 111 5.75 11.62 -3.26
N LEU A 112 4.67 11.12 -3.82
CA LEU A 112 4.38 9.69 -3.82
C LEU A 112 5.28 8.89 -4.74
N ARG A 113 5.75 9.48 -5.86
CA ARG A 113 6.62 8.75 -6.78
C ARG A 113 7.98 8.51 -6.15
N GLU A 114 8.53 9.52 -5.51
CA GLU A 114 9.78 9.37 -4.77
C GLU A 114 9.62 8.40 -3.62
N LEU A 115 8.53 8.54 -2.84
CA LEU A 115 8.22 7.63 -1.74
C LEU A 115 8.09 6.20 -2.24
N GLY A 116 7.37 5.98 -3.34
CA GLY A 116 7.17 4.65 -3.91
C GLY A 116 8.47 4.00 -4.33
N ARG A 117 9.38 4.76 -4.96
CA ARG A 117 10.69 4.24 -5.35
C ARG A 117 11.51 3.84 -4.12
N ASP A 118 11.48 4.65 -3.06
CA ASP A 118 12.19 4.37 -1.83
C ASP A 118 11.62 3.10 -1.16
N VAL A 119 10.30 2.95 -1.14
CA VAL A 119 9.63 1.76 -0.64
C VAL A 119 10.06 0.52 -1.42
N LEU A 120 10.06 0.59 -2.76
CA LEU A 120 10.48 -0.54 -3.60
C LEU A 120 11.92 -0.93 -3.34
N HIS A 121 12.79 0.05 -3.18
CA HIS A 121 14.20 -0.21 -2.85
C HIS A 121 14.34 -0.95 -1.52
N ARG A 122 13.59 -0.53 -0.52
CA ARG A 122 13.61 -1.17 0.80
C ARG A 122 13.00 -2.57 0.79
N LEU A 123 11.94 -2.78 0.00
CA LEU A 123 11.36 -4.11 -0.17
C LEU A 123 12.33 -5.07 -0.85
N ALA A 124 13.04 -4.61 -1.87
CA ALA A 124 14.07 -5.41 -2.55
C ALA A 124 15.20 -5.79 -1.59
N SER A 125 15.63 -4.87 -0.74
CA SER A 125 16.65 -5.13 0.27
C SER A 125 16.21 -6.18 1.30
N ARG A 126 14.95 -6.14 1.72
CA ARG A 126 14.37 -7.13 2.63
C ARG A 126 14.35 -8.53 2.01
N ASP A 127 13.90 -8.63 0.75
CA ASP A 127 13.87 -9.89 0.03
C ASP A 127 15.26 -10.47 -0.16
N HIS A 128 16.24 -9.62 -0.49
CA HIS A 128 17.62 -10.04 -0.64
C HIS A 128 18.20 -10.57 0.67
N SER A 129 17.91 -9.90 1.79
CA SER A 129 18.37 -10.33 3.11
C SER A 129 17.78 -11.69 3.49
N ARG A 130 16.58 -12.01 3.07
CA ARG A 130 15.96 -13.31 3.31
C ARG A 130 16.56 -14.41 2.45
N ALA A 131 16.96 -14.07 1.25
CA ALA A 131 17.55 -15.04 0.33
C ALA A 131 18.94 -15.48 0.77
N SER A 132 19.58 -14.70 1.60
CA SER A 132 20.88 -15.03 2.15
C SER A 132 20.77 -15.70 3.52
#